data_65267fe39a0afe48fd22ab69816c6efc
#
_entry.id   65267fe39a0afe48fd22ab69816c6efc
#
_cell.length_a   1.000
_cell.length_b   1.000
_cell.length_c   1.000
_cell.angle_alpha   90.00
_cell.angle_beta   90.00
_cell.angle_gamma   90.00
#
_symmetry.space_group_name_H-M   'P 1'
#
loop_
_entity.id
_entity.type
_entity.pdbx_description
1 polymer ?
#
loop_
_entity_poly.entity_id
_entity_poly.type
_entity_poly.pdbx_seq_one_letter_code
_entity_poly.pdbx_strand_id
1 'polypeptide(L)'
;MESYMCEIGLTLSELTWMQKHLPKLMRCKTVPTPLAHFAAKSFQSPSPYGTVLIMSPWNYPVLLTLEPLIDALAAGNTVILKPSAYAPHTSQILSQLLKECYPPEYVTMITGGREENQALLNQRFDKIFFTGGKTVGKEVLRHAAEYLTPVTLELWWEKP
;
A
#
# COMPACT_ATOMS: atom_id res chain seq x y z
N MET A 1 21.18 -2.29 15.42
CA MET A 1 20.88 -3.73 15.19
C MET A 1 19.37 -3.99 15.12
N GLU A 2 18.58 -3.45 16.04
CA GLU A 2 17.09 -3.62 16.06
C GLU A 2 16.42 -3.18 14.76
N SER A 3 16.65 -1.95 14.30
CA SER A 3 16.05 -1.43 13.04
C SER A 3 16.41 -2.29 11.81
N TYR A 4 17.61 -2.89 11.78
CA TYR A 4 17.95 -3.79 10.70
C TYR A 4 17.15 -5.09 10.78
N MET A 5 17.06 -5.70 11.97
CA MET A 5 16.37 -6.97 12.14
C MET A 5 14.85 -6.86 12.00
N CYS A 6 14.27 -5.81 12.57
CA CYS A 6 12.82 -5.66 12.67
C CYS A 6 12.19 -4.87 11.51
N GLU A 7 12.99 -4.18 10.67
CA GLU A 7 12.48 -3.38 9.56
C GLU A 7 13.21 -3.69 8.25
N ILE A 8 14.49 -3.27 8.13
CA ILE A 8 15.20 -3.35 6.84
C ILE A 8 15.33 -4.79 6.36
N GLY A 9 15.72 -5.73 7.24
CA GLY A 9 15.86 -7.13 6.90
C GLY A 9 14.56 -7.78 6.45
N LEU A 10 13.46 -7.46 7.11
CA LEU A 10 12.13 -7.96 6.74
C LEU A 10 11.69 -7.38 5.38
N THR A 11 11.85 -6.08 5.17
CA THR A 11 11.55 -5.43 3.88
C THR A 11 12.35 -6.04 2.73
N LEU A 12 13.66 -6.28 2.91
CA LEU A 12 14.50 -6.93 1.91
C LEU A 12 14.09 -8.37 1.64
N SER A 13 13.65 -9.08 2.68
CA SER A 13 13.14 -10.44 2.57
C SER A 13 11.85 -10.48 1.73
N GLU A 14 10.91 -9.57 2.01
CA GLU A 14 9.66 -9.42 1.27
C GLU A 14 9.93 -9.06 -0.19
N LEU A 15 10.80 -8.08 -0.44
CA LEU A 15 11.18 -7.68 -1.80
C LEU A 15 11.77 -8.86 -2.58
N THR A 16 12.66 -9.63 -1.96
CA THR A 16 13.29 -10.80 -2.57
C THR A 16 12.25 -11.88 -2.86
N TRP A 17 11.33 -12.11 -1.94
CA TRP A 17 10.24 -13.07 -2.11
C TRP A 17 9.33 -12.66 -3.26
N MET A 18 8.93 -11.38 -3.28
CA MET A 18 8.06 -10.83 -4.31
C MET A 18 8.69 -10.94 -5.71
N GLN A 19 9.96 -10.54 -5.86
CA GLN A 19 10.68 -10.66 -7.14
C GLN A 19 10.70 -12.11 -7.65
N LYS A 20 10.89 -13.07 -6.77
CA LYS A 20 10.92 -14.50 -7.12
C LYS A 20 9.54 -15.04 -7.53
N HIS A 21 8.47 -14.55 -6.90
CA HIS A 21 7.12 -15.11 -7.07
C HIS A 21 6.25 -14.31 -8.05
N LEU A 22 6.59 -13.05 -8.35
CA LEU A 22 5.84 -12.17 -9.22
C LEU A 22 5.46 -12.80 -10.56
N PRO A 23 6.36 -13.51 -11.31
CA PRO A 23 5.99 -14.13 -12.58
C PRO A 23 4.88 -15.18 -12.45
N LYS A 24 4.74 -15.80 -11.27
CA LYS A 24 3.67 -16.77 -10.99
C LYS A 24 2.37 -16.05 -10.56
N LEU A 25 2.49 -14.98 -9.78
CA LEU A 25 1.34 -14.20 -9.28
C LEU A 25 0.61 -13.48 -10.42
N MET A 26 1.34 -13.01 -11.44
CA MET A 26 0.79 -12.32 -12.62
C MET A 26 -0.01 -13.20 -13.58
N ARG A 27 0.07 -14.53 -13.45
CA ARG A 27 -0.54 -15.46 -14.42
C ARG A 27 -2.05 -15.53 -14.23
N CYS A 28 -2.77 -15.54 -15.36
CA CYS A 28 -4.16 -15.96 -15.39
C CYS A 28 -4.29 -17.41 -14.91
N LYS A 29 -5.28 -17.69 -14.09
CA LYS A 29 -5.58 -19.03 -13.58
C LYS A 29 -6.88 -19.51 -14.21
N THR A 30 -6.84 -20.64 -14.92
CA THR A 30 -8.06 -21.30 -15.39
C THR A 30 -8.81 -21.87 -14.19
N VAL A 31 -10.11 -21.65 -14.16
CA VAL A 31 -11.02 -22.14 -13.12
C VAL A 31 -12.12 -23.00 -13.74
N PRO A 32 -12.78 -23.90 -12.98
CA PRO A 32 -13.88 -24.70 -13.48
C PRO A 32 -15.00 -23.83 -14.07
N THR A 33 -15.45 -24.17 -15.27
CA THR A 33 -16.58 -23.52 -15.92
C THR A 33 -17.87 -24.26 -15.52
N PRO A 34 -18.91 -23.54 -15.04
CA PRO A 34 -20.19 -24.17 -14.76
C PRO A 34 -20.77 -24.91 -15.98
N LEU A 35 -21.45 -26.03 -15.76
CA LEU A 35 -22.00 -26.88 -16.83
C LEU A 35 -22.93 -26.12 -17.77
N ALA A 36 -23.68 -25.13 -17.27
CA ALA A 36 -24.53 -24.25 -18.09
C ALA A 36 -23.77 -23.46 -19.15
N HIS A 37 -22.44 -23.32 -19.00
CA HIS A 37 -21.54 -22.61 -19.92
C HIS A 37 -20.44 -23.52 -20.49
N PHE A 38 -20.76 -24.80 -20.73
CA PHE A 38 -19.80 -25.84 -21.14
C PHE A 38 -18.96 -25.51 -22.37
N ALA A 39 -19.45 -24.64 -23.25
CA ALA A 39 -18.73 -24.18 -24.45
C ALA A 39 -17.76 -23.01 -24.18
N ALA A 40 -17.75 -22.45 -22.95
CA ALA A 40 -16.89 -21.34 -22.56
C ALA A 40 -15.65 -21.81 -21.77
N LYS A 41 -14.68 -20.90 -21.58
CA LYS A 41 -13.55 -21.07 -20.66
C LYS A 41 -13.60 -19.98 -19.59
N SER A 42 -13.51 -20.37 -18.34
CA SER A 42 -13.48 -19.46 -17.21
C SER A 42 -12.06 -19.30 -16.68
N PHE A 43 -11.66 -18.09 -16.36
CA PHE A 43 -10.33 -17.80 -15.81
C PHE A 43 -10.40 -16.60 -14.85
N GLN A 44 -9.42 -16.52 -13.94
CA GLN A 44 -9.14 -15.37 -13.09
C GLN A 44 -7.90 -14.67 -13.63
N SER A 45 -8.00 -13.37 -13.85
CA SER A 45 -6.88 -12.53 -14.27
C SER A 45 -6.61 -11.49 -13.18
N PRO A 46 -5.37 -11.35 -12.67
CA PRO A 46 -4.99 -10.23 -11.82
C PRO A 46 -5.19 -8.92 -12.56
N SER A 47 -5.65 -7.90 -11.85
CA SER A 47 -5.79 -6.53 -12.37
C SER A 47 -5.43 -5.55 -11.25
N PRO A 48 -4.66 -4.49 -11.53
CA PRO A 48 -4.40 -3.44 -10.55
C PRO A 48 -5.69 -2.69 -10.20
N TYR A 49 -5.71 -2.09 -9.03
CA TYR A 49 -6.76 -1.14 -8.65
C TYR A 49 -6.65 0.17 -9.42
N GLY A 50 -5.42 0.68 -9.58
CA GLY A 50 -5.12 1.98 -10.16
C GLY A 50 -4.18 2.78 -9.27
N THR A 51 -4.64 3.94 -8.74
CA THR A 51 -3.87 4.77 -7.81
C THR A 51 -4.18 4.40 -6.36
N VAL A 52 -3.14 3.98 -5.63
CA VAL A 52 -3.23 3.54 -4.23
C VAL A 52 -2.65 4.60 -3.30
N LEU A 53 -3.40 4.99 -2.28
CA LEU A 53 -2.87 5.76 -1.15
C LEU A 53 -2.42 4.80 -0.05
N ILE A 54 -1.15 4.92 0.37
CA ILE A 54 -0.60 4.20 1.53
C ILE A 54 -0.27 5.22 2.62
N MET A 55 -0.93 5.09 3.77
CA MET A 55 -0.69 5.92 4.95
C MET A 55 -0.04 5.06 6.03
N SER A 56 1.22 5.37 6.37
CA SER A 56 2.03 4.56 7.29
C SER A 56 2.29 5.28 8.63
N PRO A 57 2.50 4.51 9.72
CA PRO A 57 2.66 5.03 11.07
C PRO A 57 4.11 5.45 11.37
N TRP A 58 4.33 5.90 12.61
CA TRP A 58 5.66 6.28 13.11
C TRP A 58 6.45 5.11 13.72
N ASN A 59 5.78 4.05 14.16
CA ASN A 59 6.42 2.83 14.62
C ASN A 59 6.73 1.92 13.44
N TYR A 60 7.92 1.36 13.39
CA TYR A 60 8.41 0.61 12.23
C TYR A 60 8.24 1.36 10.89
N PRO A 61 8.72 2.61 10.81
CA PRO A 61 8.38 3.50 9.70
C PRO A 61 8.95 3.05 8.35
N VAL A 62 10.04 2.28 8.33
CA VAL A 62 10.61 1.71 7.11
C VAL A 62 9.75 0.55 6.63
N LEU A 63 9.54 -0.45 7.50
CA LEU A 63 8.80 -1.67 7.17
C LEU A 63 7.37 -1.35 6.71
N LEU A 64 6.61 -0.65 7.58
CA LEU A 64 5.18 -0.37 7.33
C LEU A 64 4.92 0.66 6.22
N THR A 65 5.98 1.27 5.66
CA THR A 65 5.88 2.08 4.45
C THR A 65 6.24 1.26 3.21
N LEU A 66 7.31 0.48 3.26
CA LEU A 66 7.85 -0.18 2.07
C LEU A 66 7.19 -1.53 1.77
N GLU A 67 6.75 -2.28 2.77
CA GLU A 67 6.07 -3.57 2.56
C GLU A 67 4.78 -3.41 1.74
N PRO A 68 3.82 -2.55 2.12
CA PRO A 68 2.63 -2.33 1.30
C PRO A 68 2.95 -1.64 -0.04
N LEU A 69 4.05 -0.87 -0.14
CA LEU A 69 4.51 -0.33 -1.41
C LEU A 69 4.96 -1.44 -2.36
N ILE A 70 5.75 -2.41 -1.88
CA ILE A 70 6.20 -3.57 -2.68
C ILE A 70 5.00 -4.32 -3.25
N ASP A 71 4.00 -4.59 -2.43
CA ASP A 71 2.78 -5.30 -2.83
C ASP A 71 1.96 -4.51 -3.86
N ALA A 72 1.79 -3.21 -3.62
CA ALA A 72 1.05 -2.35 -4.52
C ALA A 72 1.72 -2.25 -5.91
N LEU A 73 3.04 -2.09 -5.94
CA LEU A 73 3.81 -2.04 -7.19
C LEU A 73 3.83 -3.40 -7.90
N ALA A 74 3.98 -4.50 -7.18
CA ALA A 74 3.92 -5.84 -7.72
C ALA A 74 2.57 -6.16 -8.37
N ALA A 75 1.48 -5.58 -7.83
CA ALA A 75 0.14 -5.67 -8.41
C ALA A 75 -0.09 -4.72 -9.59
N GLY A 76 0.87 -3.86 -9.96
CA GLY A 76 0.81 -2.95 -11.11
C GLY A 76 0.12 -1.61 -10.82
N ASN A 77 0.03 -1.19 -9.57
CA ASN A 77 -0.57 0.09 -9.19
C ASN A 77 0.45 1.24 -9.22
N THR A 78 -0.04 2.47 -9.33
CA THR A 78 0.68 3.69 -8.97
C THR A 78 0.43 4.02 -7.50
N VAL A 79 1.38 4.64 -6.82
CA VAL A 79 1.31 4.79 -5.37
C VAL A 79 1.62 6.21 -4.90
N ILE A 80 0.76 6.72 -4.03
CA ILE A 80 1.03 7.88 -3.20
C ILE A 80 1.27 7.41 -1.77
N LEU A 81 2.46 7.73 -1.24
CA LEU A 81 2.86 7.41 0.14
C LEU A 81 2.67 8.62 1.04
N LYS A 82 2.09 8.41 2.20
CA LYS A 82 1.95 9.42 3.25
C LYS A 82 2.48 8.86 4.57
N PRO A 83 3.80 8.97 4.82
CA PRO A 83 4.39 8.55 6.09
C PRO A 83 3.96 9.46 7.24
N SER A 84 4.11 8.97 8.46
CA SER A 84 3.82 9.74 9.66
C SER A 84 4.76 10.94 9.80
N ALA A 85 4.20 12.09 10.23
CA ALA A 85 4.97 13.28 10.60
C ALA A 85 5.87 13.07 11.84
N TYR A 86 5.60 12.04 12.65
CA TYR A 86 6.38 11.72 13.85
C TYR A 86 7.69 10.95 13.57
N ALA A 87 7.97 10.58 12.32
CA ALA A 87 9.24 9.99 11.89
C ALA A 87 9.89 10.79 10.75
N PRO A 88 10.20 12.10 10.95
CA PRO A 88 10.57 13.00 9.86
C PRO A 88 11.88 12.63 9.17
N HIS A 89 12.90 12.20 9.92
CA HIS A 89 14.20 11.81 9.35
C HIS A 89 14.09 10.56 8.47
N THR A 90 13.36 9.56 8.93
CA THR A 90 13.10 8.34 8.14
C THR A 90 12.32 8.67 6.87
N SER A 91 11.29 9.50 7.00
CA SER A 91 10.46 9.93 5.86
C SER A 91 11.29 10.70 4.82
N GLN A 92 12.23 11.53 5.26
CA GLN A 92 13.12 12.28 4.37
C GLN A 92 14.04 11.34 3.58
N ILE A 93 14.67 10.37 4.25
CA ILE A 93 15.56 9.39 3.61
C ILE A 93 14.78 8.52 2.61
N LEU A 94 13.61 8.03 3.01
CA LEU A 94 12.75 7.24 2.13
C LEU A 94 12.30 8.05 0.91
N SER A 95 11.96 9.33 1.10
CA SER A 95 11.59 10.22 0.00
C SER A 95 12.72 10.41 -1.01
N GLN A 96 13.97 10.55 -0.55
CA GLN A 96 15.12 10.63 -1.43
C GLN A 96 15.35 9.33 -2.20
N LEU A 97 15.36 8.21 -1.49
CA LEU A 97 15.52 6.87 -2.08
C LEU A 97 14.49 6.59 -3.17
N LEU A 98 13.22 6.88 -2.89
CA LEU A 98 12.15 6.61 -3.84
C LEU A 98 12.20 7.51 -5.08
N LYS A 99 12.63 8.78 -4.95
CA LYS A 99 12.87 9.68 -6.08
C LYS A 99 14.00 9.23 -6.98
N GLU A 100 15.01 8.54 -6.44
CA GLU A 100 16.10 7.97 -7.23
C GLU A 100 15.67 6.69 -7.96
N CYS A 101 14.68 5.95 -7.41
CA CYS A 101 14.23 4.67 -7.96
C CYS A 101 13.07 4.79 -8.95
N TYR A 102 12.18 5.79 -8.76
CA TYR A 102 10.92 5.87 -9.49
C TYR A 102 10.61 7.29 -9.99
N PRO A 103 10.00 7.44 -11.17
CA PRO A 103 9.44 8.72 -11.58
C PRO A 103 8.25 9.10 -10.68
N PRO A 104 8.01 10.40 -10.45
CA PRO A 104 6.99 10.87 -9.51
C PRO A 104 5.56 10.50 -9.91
N GLU A 105 5.31 10.26 -11.19
CA GLU A 105 4.02 9.81 -11.72
C GLU A 105 3.71 8.36 -11.34
N TYR A 106 4.73 7.59 -10.97
CA TYR A 106 4.58 6.18 -10.58
C TYR A 106 4.57 6.00 -9.06
N VAL A 107 5.54 6.62 -8.37
CA VAL A 107 5.61 6.62 -6.90
C VAL A 107 5.92 8.02 -6.40
N THR A 108 5.04 8.57 -5.60
CA THR A 108 5.24 9.86 -4.95
C THR A 108 5.07 9.74 -3.44
N MET A 109 5.97 10.38 -2.68
CA MET A 109 5.84 10.48 -1.23
C MET A 109 5.54 11.92 -0.82
N ILE A 110 4.44 12.12 -0.10
CA ILE A 110 4.00 13.39 0.46
C ILE A 110 4.27 13.37 1.96
N THR A 111 5.22 14.18 2.40
CA THR A 111 5.53 14.39 3.83
C THR A 111 4.64 15.50 4.37
N GLY A 112 4.46 15.53 5.69
CA GLY A 112 3.66 16.55 6.36
C GLY A 112 2.75 15.98 7.44
N GLY A 113 1.88 16.80 7.99
CA GLY A 113 1.06 16.48 9.14
C GLY A 113 -0.43 16.28 8.83
N ARG A 114 -1.25 16.88 9.69
CA ARG A 114 -2.71 16.72 9.63
C ARG A 114 -3.33 17.35 8.39
N GLU A 115 -2.80 18.49 7.96
CA GLU A 115 -3.31 19.23 6.80
C GLU A 115 -3.12 18.41 5.51
N GLU A 116 -1.93 17.84 5.33
CA GLU A 116 -1.63 16.99 4.17
C GLU A 116 -2.43 15.68 4.21
N ASN A 117 -2.66 15.11 5.40
CA ASN A 117 -3.54 13.95 5.56
C ASN A 117 -4.96 14.27 5.07
N GLN A 118 -5.52 15.40 5.49
CA GLN A 118 -6.85 15.82 5.07
C GLN A 118 -6.92 16.15 3.57
N ALA A 119 -5.91 16.86 3.06
CA ALA A 119 -5.84 17.17 1.64
C ALA A 119 -5.81 15.90 0.77
N LEU A 120 -5.07 14.87 1.19
CA LEU A 120 -5.04 13.59 0.50
C LEU A 120 -6.36 12.84 0.62
N LEU A 121 -6.94 12.75 1.80
CA LEU A 121 -8.20 12.03 2.02
C LEU A 121 -9.38 12.67 1.26
N ASN A 122 -9.30 13.96 0.91
CA ASN A 122 -10.27 14.64 0.06
C ASN A 122 -10.08 14.34 -1.44
N GLN A 123 -9.04 13.60 -1.83
CA GLN A 123 -8.84 13.15 -3.21
C GLN A 123 -9.43 11.76 -3.42
N ARG A 124 -9.75 11.44 -4.67
CA ARG A 124 -10.20 10.11 -5.06
C ARG A 124 -9.01 9.18 -5.25
N PHE A 125 -9.07 8.02 -4.63
CA PHE A 125 -8.15 6.90 -4.83
C PHE A 125 -8.91 5.64 -5.21
N ASP A 126 -8.24 4.71 -5.87
CA ASP A 126 -8.83 3.42 -6.25
C ASP A 126 -8.65 2.37 -5.15
N LYS A 127 -7.71 2.62 -4.22
CA LYS A 127 -7.50 1.82 -3.00
C LYS A 127 -6.82 2.68 -1.94
N ILE A 128 -7.16 2.48 -0.67
CA ILE A 128 -6.44 3.05 0.48
C ILE A 128 -5.95 1.93 1.38
N PHE A 129 -4.66 1.97 1.73
CA PHE A 129 -4.05 1.13 2.75
C PHE A 129 -3.61 2.05 3.91
N PHE A 130 -4.11 1.80 5.08
CA PHE A 130 -3.84 2.61 6.27
C PHE A 130 -3.39 1.73 7.43
N THR A 131 -2.25 2.07 8.02
CA THR A 131 -1.78 1.49 9.27
C THR A 131 -1.72 2.58 10.34
N GLY A 132 -2.45 2.40 11.44
CA GLY A 132 -2.52 3.41 12.50
C GLY A 132 -3.58 3.20 13.56
N GLY A 133 -3.87 4.26 14.32
CA GLY A 133 -4.88 4.24 15.37
C GLY A 133 -6.31 4.25 14.85
N LYS A 134 -7.24 3.71 15.64
CA LYS A 134 -8.67 3.57 15.30
C LYS A 134 -9.35 4.89 14.93
N THR A 135 -8.97 5.99 15.58
CA THR A 135 -9.59 7.31 15.37
C THR A 135 -9.35 7.78 13.92
N VAL A 136 -8.10 7.73 13.47
CA VAL A 136 -7.76 8.11 12.10
C VAL A 136 -8.29 7.07 11.09
N GLY A 137 -8.26 5.78 11.43
CA GLY A 137 -8.87 4.73 10.60
C GLY A 137 -10.36 4.97 10.31
N LYS A 138 -11.13 5.48 11.29
CA LYS A 138 -12.54 5.88 11.08
C LYS A 138 -12.66 7.09 10.14
N GLU A 139 -11.74 8.05 10.20
CA GLU A 139 -11.71 9.19 9.27
C GLU A 139 -11.42 8.71 7.85
N VAL A 140 -10.43 7.84 7.68
CA VAL A 140 -10.12 7.20 6.39
C VAL A 140 -11.36 6.52 5.79
N LEU A 141 -12.07 5.72 6.58
CA LEU A 141 -13.30 5.06 6.11
C LEU A 141 -14.41 6.05 5.70
N ARG A 142 -14.58 7.15 6.43
CA ARG A 142 -15.59 8.17 6.09
C ARG A 142 -15.30 8.81 4.73
N HIS A 143 -14.05 9.21 4.49
CA HIS A 143 -13.65 9.79 3.20
C HIS A 143 -13.72 8.76 2.07
N ALA A 144 -13.30 7.54 2.31
CA ALA A 144 -13.38 6.46 1.31
C ALA A 144 -14.81 6.13 0.90
N ALA A 145 -15.78 6.28 1.82
CA ALA A 145 -17.20 6.01 1.55
C ALA A 145 -17.78 6.95 0.48
N GLU A 146 -17.29 8.18 0.34
CA GLU A 146 -17.74 9.14 -0.68
C GLU A 146 -17.54 8.64 -2.12
N TYR A 147 -16.46 7.87 -2.33
CA TYR A 147 -16.08 7.31 -3.63
C TYR A 147 -16.22 5.79 -3.70
N LEU A 148 -16.73 5.15 -2.64
CA LEU A 148 -16.77 3.68 -2.49
C LEU A 148 -15.38 3.05 -2.65
N THR A 149 -14.33 3.77 -2.25
CA THR A 149 -12.95 3.31 -2.35
C THR A 149 -12.71 2.13 -1.40
N PRO A 150 -12.19 0.99 -1.87
CA PRO A 150 -11.81 -0.12 -1.01
C PRO A 150 -10.70 0.29 -0.03
N VAL A 151 -10.85 -0.05 1.24
CA VAL A 151 -9.87 0.28 2.29
C VAL A 151 -9.37 -0.99 2.96
N THR A 152 -8.05 -1.06 3.20
CA THR A 152 -7.44 -2.00 4.14
C THR A 152 -6.95 -1.21 5.35
N LEU A 153 -7.37 -1.64 6.54
CA LEU A 153 -6.99 -1.02 7.82
C LEU A 153 -6.19 -2.01 8.64
N GLU A 154 -4.95 -1.66 8.94
CA GLU A 154 -4.09 -2.33 9.92
C GLU A 154 -4.10 -1.50 11.21
N LEU A 155 -4.93 -1.91 12.16
CA LEU A 155 -5.18 -1.13 13.37
C LEU A 155 -4.50 -1.75 14.58
N TRP A 156 -3.66 -0.98 15.28
CA TRP A 156 -3.20 -1.41 16.58
C TRP A 156 -4.25 -1.17 17.66
N TRP A 157 -4.23 -2.05 18.65
CA TRP A 157 -5.09 -1.95 19.80
C TRP A 157 -4.61 -0.82 20.73
N GLU A 158 -5.37 0.27 20.85
CA GLU A 158 -5.24 1.19 21.96
C GLU A 158 -5.92 0.52 23.17
N LYS A 159 -5.14 0.26 24.23
CA LYS A 159 -5.76 -0.14 25.49
C LYS A 159 -6.68 0.98 25.96
N PRO A 160 -7.88 0.65 26.45
CA PRO A 160 -8.78 1.64 27.03
C PRO A 160 -8.16 2.32 28.26
#